data_a50564b3f193e3954c93b87046900f43
#
_entry.id   a50564b3f193e3954c93b87046900f43
#
_cell.length_a   1.000
_cell.length_b   1.000
_cell.length_c   1.000
_cell.angle_alpha   90.00
_cell.angle_beta   90.00
_cell.angle_gamma   90.00
#
_symmetry.space_group_name_H-M   'P 1'
#
loop_
_entity.id
_entity.type
_entity.pdbx_description
1 polymer ?
#
loop_
_entity_poly.entity_id
_entity_poly.type
_entity_poly.pdbx_seq_one_letter_code
_entity_poly.pdbx_strand_id
1 'polypeptide(L)'
;MDKQHSKKQTMKAPANPIQVGMKLTGILLFALFLNSSCTKEIDNWIDKKAETINDTLRTLPDARIIEYKVANVSDQPIYSAVDDSLKTITVYLPSYYELGIIQPEIKLPQGTTINPSTDTPVPVFSETPFTYEVTSAKGQKSTYTLEVIVQQPTFKLNELSTATSTYKVTKGNIALAGTNFSPNFSISKAYLYDTEGNLVGQLVPNGNTTPTTTLLNYTYGEFYGFDVPTGTYYIELRSYSITKRMQYPILLERYAN
;
A
#
# COMPACT_ATOMS: atom_id res chain seq x y z
N MET A 1 26.67 -40.21 -35.32
CA MET A 1 28.06 -40.00 -35.71
C MET A 1 28.25 -38.49 -35.69
N ASP A 2 28.78 -37.95 -34.66
CA ASP A 2 30.16 -37.69 -34.35
C ASP A 2 30.30 -37.24 -32.89
N LYS A 3 31.28 -37.83 -32.19
CA LYS A 3 31.65 -37.51 -30.83
C LYS A 3 32.72 -36.41 -30.87
N GLN A 4 32.58 -35.34 -30.14
CA GLN A 4 33.69 -34.46 -29.77
C GLN A 4 33.98 -34.49 -28.28
N HIS A 5 35.18 -34.93 -27.98
CA HIS A 5 35.85 -34.94 -26.68
C HIS A 5 36.23 -33.52 -26.25
N SER A 6 35.89 -33.14 -25.03
CA SER A 6 36.48 -31.99 -24.34
C SER A 6 37.57 -32.43 -23.39
N LYS A 7 38.80 -31.94 -23.63
CA LYS A 7 40.01 -32.18 -22.86
C LYS A 7 39.99 -31.38 -21.52
N LYS A 8 40.15 -32.09 -20.41
CA LYS A 8 40.55 -31.47 -19.13
C LYS A 8 42.01 -31.01 -19.22
N GLN A 9 42.26 -29.71 -18.98
CA GLN A 9 43.59 -29.22 -18.67
C GLN A 9 43.76 -29.08 -17.16
N THR A 10 44.67 -29.87 -16.59
CA THR A 10 45.19 -29.76 -15.23
C THR A 10 46.34 -28.77 -15.23
N MET A 11 46.16 -27.63 -14.53
CA MET A 11 47.28 -26.73 -14.22
C MET A 11 47.94 -27.17 -12.92
N LYS A 12 49.26 -27.44 -13.05
CA LYS A 12 50.19 -27.81 -12.00
C LYS A 12 50.80 -26.54 -11.43
N ALA A 13 50.68 -26.31 -10.12
CA ALA A 13 51.33 -25.22 -9.40
C ALA A 13 52.79 -25.53 -9.13
N PRO A 14 53.72 -24.55 -9.25
CA PRO A 14 55.11 -24.76 -8.85
C PRO A 14 55.28 -24.48 -7.35
N ALA A 15 55.95 -25.41 -6.68
CA ALA A 15 56.44 -25.26 -5.32
C ALA A 15 57.72 -24.38 -5.31
N ASN A 16 57.77 -23.36 -4.44
CA ASN A 16 59.02 -22.77 -4.01
C ASN A 16 59.03 -22.67 -2.49
N PRO A 17 60.05 -23.24 -1.82
CA PRO A 17 60.21 -23.10 -0.39
C PRO A 17 61.05 -21.81 -0.11
N ILE A 18 60.45 -20.81 0.51
CA ILE A 18 61.23 -19.73 1.13
C ILE A 18 61.31 -20.01 2.63
N GLN A 19 62.50 -20.36 3.05
CA GLN A 19 62.88 -20.34 4.46
C GLN A 19 62.93 -18.87 4.93
N VAL A 20 62.11 -18.54 5.92
CA VAL A 20 62.39 -17.38 6.74
C VAL A 20 62.28 -17.78 8.20
N GLY A 21 63.47 -17.97 8.78
CA GLY A 21 63.61 -17.96 10.21
C GLY A 21 63.40 -16.54 10.76
N MET A 22 62.26 -16.30 11.36
CA MET A 22 61.99 -15.05 12.05
C MET A 22 61.63 -15.35 13.51
N LYS A 23 62.40 -14.71 14.37
CA LYS A 23 62.50 -14.92 15.80
C LYS A 23 61.13 -14.92 16.50
N LEU A 24 60.91 -15.98 17.25
CA LEU A 24 59.65 -16.30 17.99
C LEU A 24 59.34 -15.35 19.16
N THR A 25 60.18 -14.34 19.44
CA THR A 25 60.04 -13.42 20.58
C THR A 25 59.17 -12.19 20.33
N GLY A 26 58.85 -11.86 19.07
CA GLY A 26 58.02 -10.69 18.77
C GLY A 26 56.49 -10.98 18.77
N ILE A 27 56.12 -12.20 18.52
CA ILE A 27 54.69 -12.62 18.38
C ILE A 27 54.01 -12.77 19.76
N LEU A 28 54.77 -13.13 20.81
CA LEU A 28 54.20 -13.28 22.15
C LEU A 28 53.81 -11.95 22.83
N LEU A 29 54.49 -10.85 22.51
CA LEU A 29 54.15 -9.51 23.06
C LEU A 29 52.96 -8.85 22.34
N PHE A 30 52.73 -9.20 21.06
CA PHE A 30 51.59 -8.63 20.31
C PHE A 30 50.26 -9.32 20.66
N ALA A 31 50.31 -10.60 21.07
CA ALA A 31 49.12 -11.34 21.49
C ALA A 31 48.59 -10.91 22.87
N LEU A 32 49.41 -10.25 23.72
CA LEU A 32 49.02 -9.78 25.04
C LEU A 32 48.31 -8.42 25.01
N PHE A 33 48.43 -7.63 23.89
CA PHE A 33 47.75 -6.34 23.76
C PHE A 33 46.36 -6.43 23.10
N LEU A 34 45.98 -7.57 22.54
CA LEU A 34 44.68 -7.74 21.89
C LEU A 34 43.55 -8.21 22.82
N ASN A 35 43.83 -8.53 24.08
CA ASN A 35 42.84 -9.10 24.99
C ASN A 35 42.25 -8.13 26.03
N SER A 36 42.61 -6.84 25.99
CA SER A 36 42.18 -5.91 27.08
C SER A 36 41.28 -4.75 26.64
N SER A 37 40.85 -4.68 25.37
CA SER A 37 40.14 -3.49 24.89
C SER A 37 38.71 -3.70 24.39
N CYS A 38 38.18 -4.91 24.28
CA CYS A 38 36.86 -5.10 23.65
C CYS A 38 35.70 -5.54 24.57
N THR A 39 35.96 -5.97 25.79
CA THR A 39 34.88 -6.53 26.63
C THR A 39 34.08 -5.47 27.40
N LYS A 40 34.71 -4.37 27.81
CA LYS A 40 34.01 -3.36 28.63
C LYS A 40 33.02 -2.47 27.85
N GLU A 41 33.27 -2.21 26.57
CA GLU A 41 32.34 -1.39 25.78
C GLU A 41 31.13 -2.19 25.29
N ILE A 42 31.30 -3.48 25.02
CA ILE A 42 30.19 -4.34 24.57
C ILE A 42 29.20 -4.59 25.70
N ASP A 43 29.69 -4.86 26.90
CA ASP A 43 28.84 -5.08 28.08
C ASP A 43 28.05 -3.82 28.46
N ASN A 44 28.68 -2.63 28.38
CA ASN A 44 27.99 -1.36 28.62
C ASN A 44 26.93 -1.01 27.57
N TRP A 45 27.13 -1.46 26.32
CA TRP A 45 26.15 -1.24 25.24
C TRP A 45 24.96 -2.20 25.34
N ILE A 46 25.22 -3.46 25.71
CA ILE A 46 24.18 -4.48 25.93
C ILE A 46 23.33 -4.10 27.15
N ASP A 47 23.95 -3.68 28.25
CA ASP A 47 23.24 -3.28 29.45
C ASP A 47 22.39 -2.03 29.23
N LYS A 48 22.90 -1.00 28.54
CA LYS A 48 22.12 0.20 28.19
C LYS A 48 20.96 -0.11 27.25
N LYS A 49 21.17 -1.04 26.29
CA LYS A 49 20.11 -1.43 25.38
C LYS A 49 19.05 -2.31 26.06
N ALA A 50 19.46 -3.17 26.98
CA ALA A 50 18.56 -3.96 27.80
C ALA A 50 17.76 -3.08 28.77
N GLU A 51 18.36 -2.06 29.40
CA GLU A 51 17.67 -1.08 30.21
C GLU A 51 16.67 -0.27 29.39
N THR A 52 17.06 0.20 28.19
CA THR A 52 16.17 0.95 27.29
C THR A 52 14.98 0.10 26.83
N ILE A 53 15.22 -1.17 26.52
CA ILE A 53 14.16 -2.11 26.11
C ILE A 53 13.23 -2.40 27.31
N ASN A 54 13.76 -2.61 28.49
CA ASN A 54 12.98 -2.85 29.69
C ASN A 54 12.17 -1.63 30.11
N ASP A 55 12.71 -0.43 29.98
CA ASP A 55 12.01 0.82 30.29
C ASP A 55 10.87 1.07 29.28
N THR A 56 11.11 0.81 27.99
CA THR A 56 10.07 0.93 26.95
C THR A 56 8.95 -0.10 27.16
N LEU A 57 9.28 -1.33 27.58
CA LEU A 57 8.27 -2.36 27.89
C LEU A 57 7.45 -2.05 29.15
N ARG A 58 8.01 -1.31 30.11
CA ARG A 58 7.31 -0.90 31.33
C ARG A 58 6.31 0.22 31.13
N THR A 59 6.45 1.00 30.06
CA THR A 59 5.61 2.18 29.77
C THR A 59 4.51 1.93 28.76
N LEU A 60 4.43 0.72 28.15
CA LEU A 60 3.37 0.41 27.21
C LEU A 60 1.99 0.43 27.89
N PRO A 61 1.03 1.18 27.38
CA PRO A 61 -0.29 1.29 27.97
C PRO A 61 -1.03 -0.05 27.97
N ASP A 62 -1.77 -0.35 29.03
CA ASP A 62 -2.60 -1.55 29.12
C ASP A 62 -3.68 -1.56 28.01
N ALA A 63 -4.21 -0.38 27.65
CA ALA A 63 -5.19 -0.20 26.56
C ALA A 63 -4.46 -0.03 25.22
N ARG A 64 -4.01 -1.15 24.62
CA ARG A 64 -3.26 -1.13 23.36
C ARG A 64 -3.69 -2.24 22.41
N ILE A 65 -3.27 -2.08 21.14
CA ILE A 65 -3.32 -3.11 20.12
C ILE A 65 -1.94 -3.76 20.03
N ILE A 66 -1.86 -5.09 20.19
CA ILE A 66 -0.59 -5.83 20.10
C ILE A 66 -0.24 -6.07 18.63
N GLU A 67 -1.23 -6.42 17.82
CA GLU A 67 -1.05 -6.76 16.42
C GLU A 67 -2.33 -6.43 15.64
N TYR A 68 -2.15 -5.94 14.44
CA TYR A 68 -3.22 -5.72 13.48
C TYR A 68 -2.81 -6.33 12.15
N LYS A 69 -3.69 -7.14 11.55
CA LYS A 69 -3.48 -7.76 10.25
C LYS A 69 -4.70 -7.56 9.37
N VAL A 70 -4.47 -7.55 8.06
CA VAL A 70 -5.52 -7.73 7.05
C VAL A 70 -5.56 -9.20 6.67
N ALA A 71 -6.68 -9.87 6.91
CA ALA A 71 -6.82 -11.30 6.76
C ALA A 71 -7.44 -11.74 5.42
N ASN A 72 -8.19 -10.86 4.73
CA ASN A 72 -8.87 -11.18 3.48
C ASN A 72 -8.00 -10.99 2.24
N VAL A 73 -6.78 -11.50 2.29
CA VAL A 73 -5.81 -11.56 1.17
C VAL A 73 -5.52 -13.02 0.82
N SER A 74 -5.16 -13.29 -0.43
CA SER A 74 -5.03 -14.66 -0.95
C SER A 74 -3.83 -15.44 -0.42
N ASP A 75 -2.78 -14.74 0.01
CA ASP A 75 -1.50 -15.38 0.39
C ASP A 75 -1.30 -15.34 1.91
N GLN A 76 -0.39 -14.49 2.37
CA GLN A 76 -0.13 -14.30 3.80
C GLN A 76 -0.82 -13.02 4.27
N PRO A 77 -1.39 -13.02 5.49
CA PRO A 77 -1.97 -11.81 6.07
C PRO A 77 -1.00 -10.62 6.01
N ILE A 78 -1.52 -9.43 5.71
CA ILE A 78 -0.71 -8.21 5.70
C ILE A 78 -0.62 -7.68 7.12
N TYR A 79 0.61 -7.69 7.67
CA TYR A 79 0.89 -7.12 8.98
C TYR A 79 0.99 -5.60 8.88
N SER A 80 0.40 -4.91 9.85
CA SER A 80 0.34 -3.45 9.93
C SER A 80 1.30 -2.92 10.98
N ALA A 81 1.77 -1.69 10.79
CA ALA A 81 2.50 -0.99 11.82
C ALA A 81 1.52 -0.41 12.85
N VAL A 82 1.69 -0.76 14.13
CA VAL A 82 0.94 -0.19 15.25
C VAL A 82 1.87 0.72 16.04
N ASP A 83 1.55 2.01 16.12
CA ASP A 83 2.28 2.99 16.90
C ASP A 83 1.47 3.37 18.16
N ASP A 84 1.94 2.88 19.30
CA ASP A 84 1.30 3.15 20.60
C ASP A 84 1.49 4.60 21.09
N SER A 85 2.50 5.30 20.59
CA SER A 85 2.76 6.70 20.98
C SER A 85 1.85 7.66 20.21
N LEU A 86 1.73 7.45 18.90
CA LEU A 86 0.89 8.26 18.02
C LEU A 86 -0.56 7.77 17.99
N LYS A 87 -0.82 6.56 18.52
CA LYS A 87 -2.14 5.91 18.45
C LYS A 87 -2.62 5.73 17.01
N THR A 88 -1.73 5.24 16.15
CA THR A 88 -2.01 4.98 14.74
C THR A 88 -1.80 3.51 14.40
N ILE A 89 -2.58 3.03 13.44
CA ILE A 89 -2.43 1.74 12.79
C ILE A 89 -2.23 2.04 11.32
N THR A 90 -1.05 1.74 10.77
CA THR A 90 -0.76 1.96 9.35
C THR A 90 -0.72 0.64 8.59
N VAL A 91 -1.63 0.50 7.64
CA VAL A 91 -1.70 -0.64 6.72
C VAL A 91 -1.11 -0.23 5.38
N TYR A 92 -0.06 -0.89 4.92
CA TYR A 92 0.46 -0.75 3.56
C TYR A 92 -0.18 -1.83 2.67
N LEU A 93 -1.19 -1.45 1.90
CA LEU A 93 -1.97 -2.36 1.07
C LEU A 93 -1.51 -2.32 -0.39
N PRO A 94 -0.91 -3.39 -0.93
CA PRO A 94 -0.60 -3.47 -2.35
C PRO A 94 -1.88 -3.43 -3.21
N SER A 95 -1.90 -2.56 -4.22
CA SER A 95 -3.09 -2.33 -5.07
C SER A 95 -3.53 -3.54 -5.87
N TYR A 96 -2.63 -4.50 -6.12
CA TYR A 96 -2.96 -5.71 -6.90
C TYR A 96 -3.94 -6.67 -6.18
N TYR A 97 -4.15 -6.52 -4.87
CA TYR A 97 -5.20 -7.27 -4.17
C TYR A 97 -6.60 -6.76 -4.49
N GLU A 98 -6.72 -5.58 -5.08
CA GLU A 98 -7.99 -4.97 -5.50
C GLU A 98 -9.09 -4.95 -4.42
N LEU A 99 -8.70 -4.79 -3.17
CA LEU A 99 -9.62 -4.76 -2.04
C LEU A 99 -10.31 -3.39 -1.93
N GLY A 100 -11.63 -3.40 -1.93
CA GLY A 100 -12.43 -2.23 -1.51
C GLY A 100 -12.73 -2.22 0.00
N ILE A 101 -12.59 -3.38 0.65
CA ILE A 101 -12.85 -3.62 2.07
C ILE A 101 -11.74 -4.52 2.61
N ILE A 102 -11.21 -4.22 3.79
CA ILE A 102 -10.31 -5.10 4.53
C ILE A 102 -11.05 -5.79 5.68
N GLN A 103 -10.69 -7.05 5.92
CA GLN A 103 -11.13 -7.80 7.10
C GLN A 103 -9.98 -7.81 8.10
N PRO A 104 -10.11 -7.10 9.23
CA PRO A 104 -9.05 -7.08 10.24
C PRO A 104 -9.01 -8.36 11.07
N GLU A 105 -7.82 -8.72 11.51
CA GLU A 105 -7.55 -9.63 12.61
C GLU A 105 -6.70 -8.88 13.64
N ILE A 106 -7.24 -8.68 14.85
CA ILE A 106 -6.63 -7.80 15.85
C ILE A 106 -6.32 -8.61 17.11
N LYS A 107 -5.07 -8.53 17.57
CA LYS A 107 -4.64 -9.12 18.83
C LYS A 107 -4.55 -8.06 19.91
N LEU A 108 -5.21 -8.33 21.04
CA LEU A 108 -5.28 -7.44 22.21
C LEU A 108 -4.62 -8.10 23.43
N PRO A 109 -4.21 -7.32 24.44
CA PRO A 109 -3.87 -7.84 25.77
C PRO A 109 -5.08 -8.55 26.42
N GLN A 110 -4.78 -9.47 27.32
CA GLN A 110 -5.84 -10.20 28.03
C GLN A 110 -6.76 -9.24 28.82
N GLY A 111 -8.07 -9.46 28.69
CA GLY A 111 -9.09 -8.64 29.35
C GLY A 111 -9.33 -7.26 28.73
N THR A 112 -8.69 -6.98 27.58
CA THR A 112 -8.90 -5.74 26.81
C THR A 112 -10.04 -5.96 25.81
N THR A 113 -10.86 -4.93 25.62
CA THR A 113 -11.94 -4.90 24.62
C THR A 113 -11.67 -3.81 23.58
N ILE A 114 -12.32 -3.92 22.42
CA ILE A 114 -12.18 -2.96 21.31
C ILE A 114 -13.55 -2.68 20.68
N ASN A 115 -13.75 -1.44 20.24
CA ASN A 115 -14.93 -1.00 19.52
C ASN A 115 -14.50 -0.13 18.32
N PRO A 116 -14.96 -0.41 17.08
CA PRO A 116 -15.79 -1.56 16.69
C PRO A 116 -15.05 -2.89 16.91
N SER A 117 -15.80 -4.02 16.82
CA SER A 117 -15.24 -5.35 17.10
C SER A 117 -14.17 -5.77 16.08
N THR A 118 -13.35 -6.76 16.44
CA THR A 118 -12.21 -7.22 15.66
C THR A 118 -12.58 -7.80 14.29
N ASP A 119 -13.82 -8.20 14.11
CA ASP A 119 -14.38 -8.81 12.91
C ASP A 119 -15.20 -7.82 12.06
N THR A 120 -15.25 -6.54 12.43
CA THR A 120 -15.94 -5.52 11.66
C THR A 120 -15.15 -5.19 10.38
N PRO A 121 -15.73 -5.41 9.18
CA PRO A 121 -15.08 -5.04 7.93
C PRO A 121 -14.86 -3.53 7.83
N VAL A 122 -13.73 -3.13 7.27
CA VAL A 122 -13.34 -1.72 7.16
C VAL A 122 -13.14 -1.34 5.70
N PRO A 123 -13.72 -0.24 5.21
CA PRO A 123 -13.47 0.24 3.86
C PRO A 123 -12.00 0.68 3.71
N VAL A 124 -11.38 0.30 2.59
CA VAL A 124 -9.99 0.70 2.26
C VAL A 124 -9.87 2.21 2.09
N PHE A 125 -10.91 2.84 1.58
CA PHE A 125 -10.99 4.28 1.43
C PHE A 125 -12.26 4.82 2.09
N SER A 126 -12.09 5.82 2.94
CA SER A 126 -13.18 6.56 3.58
C SER A 126 -12.82 8.04 3.66
N GLU A 127 -13.79 8.92 3.46
CA GLU A 127 -13.62 10.37 3.64
C GLU A 127 -13.42 10.74 5.12
N THR A 128 -13.90 9.89 6.03
CA THR A 128 -13.71 10.06 7.47
C THR A 128 -12.73 9.03 8.01
N PRO A 129 -11.81 9.42 8.89
CA PRO A 129 -10.89 8.49 9.53
C PRO A 129 -11.63 7.38 10.28
N PHE A 130 -11.21 6.12 10.09
CA PHE A 130 -11.73 5.00 10.85
C PHE A 130 -10.96 4.87 12.16
N THR A 131 -11.65 4.71 13.28
CA THR A 131 -11.02 4.65 14.61
C THR A 131 -11.46 3.45 15.40
N TYR A 132 -10.57 2.97 16.27
CA TYR A 132 -10.83 1.94 17.26
C TYR A 132 -10.67 2.51 18.66
N GLU A 133 -11.68 2.36 19.51
CA GLU A 133 -11.55 2.59 20.95
C GLU A 133 -11.16 1.28 21.65
N VAL A 134 -10.00 1.26 22.31
CA VAL A 134 -9.49 0.12 23.06
C VAL A 134 -9.65 0.41 24.54
N THR A 135 -10.28 -0.51 25.28
CA THR A 135 -10.49 -0.38 26.73
C THR A 135 -9.79 -1.53 27.46
N SER A 136 -8.84 -1.20 28.32
CA SER A 136 -8.12 -2.19 29.14
C SER A 136 -9.00 -2.81 30.23
N ALA A 137 -8.55 -3.93 30.82
CA ALA A 137 -9.21 -4.57 31.96
C ALA A 137 -9.36 -3.64 33.18
N LYS A 138 -8.56 -2.57 33.28
CA LYS A 138 -8.62 -1.54 34.34
C LYS A 138 -9.49 -0.35 33.95
N GLY A 139 -10.16 -0.37 32.79
CA GLY A 139 -11.02 0.70 32.30
C GLY A 139 -10.27 1.87 31.64
N GLN A 140 -8.97 1.79 31.45
CA GLN A 140 -8.22 2.79 30.69
C GLN A 140 -8.62 2.71 29.21
N LYS A 141 -8.72 3.86 28.54
CA LYS A 141 -9.12 3.95 27.15
C LYS A 141 -8.01 4.54 26.28
N SER A 142 -7.89 4.03 25.07
CA SER A 142 -7.04 4.57 24.01
C SER A 142 -7.80 4.53 22.68
N THR A 143 -7.69 5.59 21.88
CA THR A 143 -8.29 5.64 20.54
C THR A 143 -7.19 5.57 19.51
N TYR A 144 -7.26 4.57 18.63
CA TYR A 144 -6.34 4.39 17.50
C TYR A 144 -7.02 4.82 16.22
N THR A 145 -6.30 5.56 15.38
CA THR A 145 -6.73 5.90 14.03
C THR A 145 -6.13 4.91 13.03
N LEU A 146 -6.96 4.32 12.19
CA LEU A 146 -6.52 3.46 11.11
C LEU A 146 -6.23 4.29 9.86
N GLU A 147 -5.04 4.11 9.31
CA GLU A 147 -4.60 4.67 8.04
C GLU A 147 -4.28 3.54 7.06
N VAL A 148 -5.01 3.46 5.95
CA VAL A 148 -4.75 2.49 4.88
C VAL A 148 -4.07 3.20 3.72
N ILE A 149 -2.78 2.90 3.52
CA ILE A 149 -1.98 3.43 2.43
C ILE A 149 -1.95 2.42 1.29
N VAL A 150 -2.73 2.68 0.25
CA VAL A 150 -2.72 1.81 -0.93
C VAL A 150 -1.49 2.10 -1.77
N GLN A 151 -0.64 1.09 -1.90
CA GLN A 151 0.57 1.12 -2.72
C GLN A 151 0.18 0.88 -4.19
N GLN A 152 -0.23 1.96 -4.87
CA GLN A 152 -0.64 1.91 -6.27
C GLN A 152 0.22 2.84 -7.12
N PRO A 153 0.49 2.47 -8.40
CA PRO A 153 1.12 3.38 -9.34
C PRO A 153 0.18 4.55 -9.64
N THR A 154 0.73 5.74 -9.82
CA THR A 154 -0.05 6.88 -10.29
C THR A 154 -0.59 6.57 -11.68
N PHE A 155 -1.90 6.65 -11.85
CA PHE A 155 -2.51 6.51 -13.16
C PHE A 155 -2.51 7.82 -13.94
N LYS A 156 -2.51 7.72 -15.28
CA LYS A 156 -2.70 8.84 -16.20
C LYS A 156 -4.06 8.71 -16.85
N LEU A 157 -4.84 9.77 -16.83
CA LEU A 157 -6.09 9.91 -17.56
C LEU A 157 -5.84 10.82 -18.78
N ASN A 158 -6.14 10.33 -19.99
CA ASN A 158 -6.02 11.12 -21.20
C ASN A 158 -7.25 12.02 -21.36
N GLU A 159 -7.03 13.21 -21.90
CA GLU A 159 -8.12 14.12 -22.28
C GLU A 159 -8.95 13.54 -23.44
N LEU A 160 -10.25 13.75 -23.40
CA LEU A 160 -11.15 13.47 -24.53
C LEU A 160 -11.34 14.71 -25.41
N SER A 161 -11.37 15.88 -24.80
CA SER A 161 -11.44 17.17 -25.48
C SER A 161 -10.07 17.87 -25.47
N THR A 162 -9.95 18.93 -26.25
CA THR A 162 -8.79 19.85 -26.24
C THR A 162 -9.27 21.30 -26.11
N ALA A 163 -8.34 22.25 -25.96
CA ALA A 163 -8.66 23.69 -25.93
C ALA A 163 -9.38 24.19 -27.19
N THR A 164 -9.19 23.48 -28.32
CA THR A 164 -9.73 23.88 -29.64
C THR A 164 -10.82 22.95 -30.18
N SER A 165 -11.03 21.76 -29.53
CA SER A 165 -11.99 20.75 -29.99
C SER A 165 -12.67 20.07 -28.80
N THR A 166 -13.98 20.21 -28.72
CA THR A 166 -14.82 19.57 -27.69
C THR A 166 -15.28 18.21 -28.17
N TYR A 167 -14.99 17.18 -27.38
CA TYR A 167 -15.47 15.82 -27.63
C TYR A 167 -16.97 15.74 -27.31
N LYS A 168 -17.75 15.23 -28.28
CA LYS A 168 -19.20 15.07 -28.17
C LYS A 168 -19.56 13.61 -28.00
N VAL A 169 -20.35 13.29 -26.99
CA VAL A 169 -20.87 11.97 -26.70
C VAL A 169 -22.37 11.93 -26.95
N THR A 170 -22.80 11.07 -27.88
CA THR A 170 -24.20 11.00 -28.34
C THR A 170 -24.89 9.68 -28.09
N LYS A 171 -24.15 8.63 -27.71
CA LYS A 171 -24.64 7.24 -27.60
C LYS A 171 -24.52 6.64 -26.21
N GLY A 172 -24.46 7.45 -25.17
CA GLY A 172 -24.43 6.98 -23.80
C GLY A 172 -23.15 6.28 -23.35
N ASN A 173 -22.13 6.19 -24.22
CA ASN A 173 -20.86 5.52 -23.92
C ASN A 173 -19.70 6.49 -23.84
N ILE A 174 -18.90 6.36 -22.77
CA ILE A 174 -17.68 7.14 -22.53
C ILE A 174 -16.52 6.18 -22.32
N ALA A 175 -15.53 6.22 -23.21
CA ALA A 175 -14.31 5.42 -23.14
C ALA A 175 -13.17 6.27 -22.57
N LEU A 176 -12.74 5.98 -21.34
CA LEU A 176 -11.63 6.65 -20.68
C LEU A 176 -10.34 5.90 -20.97
N ALA A 177 -9.44 6.51 -21.73
CA ALA A 177 -8.14 5.96 -22.04
C ALA A 177 -7.05 6.56 -21.14
N GLY A 178 -5.99 5.80 -20.86
CA GLY A 178 -4.89 6.24 -20.03
C GLY A 178 -3.84 5.17 -19.77
N THR A 179 -3.23 5.18 -18.60
CA THR A 179 -2.28 4.15 -18.17
C THR A 179 -2.41 3.90 -16.68
N ASN A 180 -2.07 2.69 -16.26
CA ASN A 180 -2.06 2.24 -14.85
C ASN A 180 -3.44 2.33 -14.15
N PHE A 181 -4.53 2.18 -14.88
CA PHE A 181 -5.85 2.05 -14.25
C PHE A 181 -5.93 0.75 -13.47
N SER A 182 -6.67 0.76 -12.34
CA SER A 182 -7.19 -0.49 -11.79
C SER A 182 -8.35 -0.95 -12.68
N PRO A 183 -8.29 -2.16 -13.26
CA PRO A 183 -9.35 -2.69 -14.11
C PRO A 183 -10.54 -3.24 -13.31
N ASN A 184 -10.81 -2.65 -12.15
CA ASN A 184 -11.90 -3.00 -11.26
C ASN A 184 -12.79 -1.79 -11.02
N PHE A 185 -14.04 -1.85 -11.48
CA PHE A 185 -15.00 -0.75 -11.36
C PHE A 185 -15.49 -0.49 -9.94
N SER A 186 -15.28 -1.40 -8.99
CA SER A 186 -15.53 -1.11 -7.58
C SER A 186 -14.49 -0.16 -6.99
N ILE A 187 -13.31 -0.08 -7.62
CA ILE A 187 -12.18 0.76 -7.23
C ILE A 187 -12.09 1.99 -8.13
N SER A 188 -12.10 1.79 -9.47
CA SER A 188 -12.04 2.86 -10.45
C SER A 188 -13.45 3.40 -10.73
N LYS A 189 -13.76 4.59 -10.25
CA LYS A 189 -15.08 5.23 -10.36
C LYS A 189 -14.95 6.54 -11.10
N ALA A 190 -15.80 6.76 -12.11
CA ALA A 190 -15.84 8.00 -12.85
C ALA A 190 -17.05 8.84 -12.46
N TYR A 191 -16.83 10.13 -12.33
CA TYR A 191 -17.84 11.11 -11.90
C TYR A 191 -17.96 12.23 -12.91
N LEU A 192 -19.16 12.80 -13.02
CA LEU A 192 -19.44 14.00 -13.80
C LEU A 192 -19.58 15.19 -12.86
N TYR A 193 -19.00 16.30 -13.30
CA TYR A 193 -19.15 17.61 -12.68
C TYR A 193 -19.65 18.61 -13.72
N ASP A 194 -20.52 19.52 -13.32
CA ASP A 194 -20.92 20.64 -14.16
C ASP A 194 -19.81 21.68 -14.32
N THR A 195 -20.07 22.73 -15.10
CA THR A 195 -19.14 23.82 -15.33
C THR A 195 -18.91 24.70 -14.10
N GLU A 196 -19.78 24.62 -13.10
CA GLU A 196 -19.68 25.30 -11.82
C GLU A 196 -18.88 24.52 -10.78
N GLY A 197 -18.56 23.26 -11.12
CA GLY A 197 -17.80 22.34 -10.25
C GLY A 197 -18.65 21.51 -9.30
N ASN A 198 -19.98 21.50 -9.46
CA ASN A 198 -20.85 20.66 -8.66
C ASN A 198 -20.85 19.22 -9.17
N LEU A 199 -20.89 18.28 -8.24
CA LEU A 199 -21.03 16.86 -8.56
C LEU A 199 -22.43 16.60 -9.13
N VAL A 200 -22.50 16.14 -10.37
CA VAL A 200 -23.74 15.73 -11.03
C VAL A 200 -24.09 14.28 -10.70
N GLY A 201 -23.09 13.39 -10.74
CA GLY A 201 -23.27 12.00 -10.35
C GLY A 201 -22.14 11.10 -10.81
N GLN A 202 -22.29 9.81 -10.54
CA GLN A 202 -21.33 8.77 -10.90
C GLN A 202 -21.77 8.08 -12.20
N LEU A 203 -20.85 7.97 -13.16
CA LEU A 203 -21.04 7.20 -14.38
C LEU A 203 -21.17 5.71 -14.06
N VAL A 204 -22.01 5.01 -14.82
CA VAL A 204 -22.26 3.59 -14.64
C VAL A 204 -21.22 2.78 -15.42
N PRO A 205 -20.57 1.76 -14.85
CA PRO A 205 -19.69 0.87 -15.60
C PRO A 205 -20.40 0.21 -16.77
N ASN A 206 -19.74 0.14 -17.94
CA ASN A 206 -20.29 -0.58 -19.07
C ASN A 206 -20.07 -2.09 -18.91
N GLY A 207 -21.10 -2.82 -18.49
CA GLY A 207 -21.05 -4.27 -18.26
C GLY A 207 -20.78 -5.12 -19.52
N ASN A 208 -20.86 -4.54 -20.70
CA ASN A 208 -20.58 -5.23 -21.97
C ASN A 208 -19.10 -5.13 -22.40
N THR A 209 -18.26 -4.48 -21.61
CA THR A 209 -16.84 -4.32 -21.92
C THR A 209 -15.98 -4.79 -20.76
N THR A 210 -14.84 -5.39 -21.08
CA THR A 210 -13.85 -5.77 -20.06
C THR A 210 -12.94 -4.57 -19.79
N PRO A 211 -12.86 -4.09 -18.53
CA PRO A 211 -11.94 -3.03 -18.17
C PRO A 211 -10.49 -3.52 -18.29
N THR A 212 -9.59 -2.61 -18.64
CA THR A 212 -8.15 -2.88 -18.72
C THR A 212 -7.35 -1.79 -17.97
N THR A 213 -6.05 -2.00 -17.84
CA THR A 213 -5.14 -1.01 -17.24
C THR A 213 -4.96 0.25 -18.11
N THR A 214 -5.51 0.27 -19.32
CA THR A 214 -5.40 1.38 -20.28
C THR A 214 -6.74 1.90 -20.77
N LEU A 215 -7.84 1.19 -20.51
CA LEU A 215 -9.16 1.54 -21.02
C LEU A 215 -10.26 1.16 -20.02
N LEU A 216 -11.06 2.13 -19.63
CA LEU A 216 -12.27 1.95 -18.81
C LEU A 216 -13.46 2.52 -19.57
N ASN A 217 -14.54 1.73 -19.70
CA ASN A 217 -15.74 2.15 -20.38
C ASN A 217 -16.89 2.35 -19.39
N TYR A 218 -17.54 3.49 -19.51
CA TYR A 218 -18.69 3.88 -18.69
C TYR A 218 -19.89 4.24 -19.57
N THR A 219 -21.07 4.22 -18.98
CA THR A 219 -22.32 4.57 -19.62
C THR A 219 -23.07 5.64 -18.82
N TYR A 220 -23.92 6.37 -19.52
CA TYR A 220 -24.90 7.27 -18.95
C TYR A 220 -26.19 7.22 -19.79
N GLY A 221 -27.28 7.76 -19.28
CA GLY A 221 -28.58 7.80 -19.89
C GLY A 221 -29.63 7.09 -19.06
N GLU A 222 -30.89 7.34 -19.37
CA GLU A 222 -32.05 6.83 -18.62
C GLU A 222 -32.04 5.30 -18.51
N PHE A 223 -31.74 4.63 -19.63
CA PHE A 223 -31.65 3.16 -19.68
C PHE A 223 -30.61 2.56 -18.73
N TYR A 224 -29.54 3.27 -18.41
CA TYR A 224 -28.47 2.83 -17.52
C TYR A 224 -28.68 3.28 -16.06
N GLY A 225 -29.81 3.91 -15.75
CA GLY A 225 -30.12 4.38 -14.39
C GLY A 225 -29.39 5.66 -13.97
N PHE A 226 -28.71 6.34 -14.89
CA PHE A 226 -28.08 7.63 -14.66
C PHE A 226 -28.36 8.59 -15.83
N ASP A 227 -29.51 9.25 -15.80
CA ASP A 227 -29.88 10.24 -16.82
C ASP A 227 -29.16 11.58 -16.55
N VAL A 228 -28.68 12.18 -17.64
CA VAL A 228 -27.97 13.47 -17.59
C VAL A 228 -28.55 14.38 -18.67
N PRO A 229 -28.91 15.64 -18.37
CA PRO A 229 -29.30 16.60 -19.38
C PRO A 229 -28.21 16.82 -20.43
N THR A 230 -28.62 17.22 -21.65
CA THR A 230 -27.64 17.72 -22.62
C THR A 230 -26.89 18.88 -22.05
N GLY A 231 -25.57 18.81 -22.01
CA GLY A 231 -24.75 19.85 -21.39
C GLY A 231 -23.25 19.57 -21.44
N THR A 232 -22.52 20.50 -20.88
CA THR A 232 -21.05 20.45 -20.80
C THR A 232 -20.62 20.00 -19.42
N TYR A 233 -19.76 18.98 -19.36
CA TYR A 233 -19.37 18.33 -18.11
C TYR A 233 -17.89 18.02 -18.08
N TYR A 234 -17.30 18.07 -16.88
CA TYR A 234 -15.95 17.55 -16.60
C TYR A 234 -16.03 16.13 -16.10
N ILE A 235 -15.07 15.30 -16.51
CA ILE A 235 -14.92 13.93 -16.01
C ILE A 235 -13.83 13.91 -14.96
N GLU A 236 -14.10 13.24 -13.85
CA GLU A 236 -13.14 12.93 -12.80
C GLU A 236 -13.10 11.42 -12.59
N LEU A 237 -11.90 10.82 -12.70
CA LEU A 237 -11.66 9.42 -12.38
C LEU A 237 -10.99 9.34 -11.01
N ARG A 238 -11.55 8.52 -10.14
CA ARG A 238 -11.01 8.19 -8.81
C ARG A 238 -10.60 6.71 -8.77
N SER A 239 -9.46 6.44 -8.19
CA SER A 239 -8.98 5.09 -7.89
C SER A 239 -8.34 5.10 -6.52
N TYR A 240 -9.01 4.52 -5.52
CA TYR A 240 -8.68 4.70 -4.10
C TYR A 240 -8.55 6.18 -3.74
N SER A 241 -7.38 6.60 -3.22
CA SER A 241 -7.10 8.00 -2.84
C SER A 241 -6.64 8.88 -4.00
N ILE A 242 -6.34 8.30 -5.18
CA ILE A 242 -5.88 9.08 -6.33
C ILE A 242 -7.07 9.55 -7.14
N THR A 243 -7.13 10.87 -7.36
CA THR A 243 -8.15 11.53 -8.16
C THR A 243 -7.50 12.27 -9.32
N LYS A 244 -8.04 12.11 -10.53
CA LYS A 244 -7.66 12.85 -11.74
C LYS A 244 -8.89 13.39 -12.42
N ARG A 245 -8.96 14.71 -12.59
CA ARG A 245 -10.01 15.39 -13.35
C ARG A 245 -9.45 15.81 -14.71
N MET A 246 -10.22 15.64 -15.77
CA MET A 246 -9.91 16.17 -17.09
C MET A 246 -9.87 17.69 -17.06
N GLN A 247 -8.92 18.27 -17.77
CA GLN A 247 -8.76 19.71 -17.89
C GLN A 247 -9.84 20.31 -18.81
N TYR A 248 -10.21 19.59 -19.86
CA TYR A 248 -11.17 20.04 -20.84
C TYR A 248 -12.51 19.31 -20.68
N PRO A 249 -13.63 20.03 -20.71
CA PRO A 249 -14.94 19.42 -20.59
C PRO A 249 -15.36 18.70 -21.89
N ILE A 250 -16.31 17.79 -21.76
CA ILE A 250 -16.97 17.12 -22.87
C ILE A 250 -18.42 17.63 -23.02
N LEU A 251 -18.97 17.51 -24.21
CA LEU A 251 -20.40 17.73 -24.45
C LEU A 251 -21.12 16.39 -24.42
N LEU A 252 -22.02 16.20 -23.46
CA LEU A 252 -22.92 15.06 -23.40
C LEU A 252 -24.26 15.45 -24.02
N GLU A 253 -24.75 14.64 -24.96
CA GLU A 253 -26.15 14.71 -25.36
C GLU A 253 -26.97 13.73 -24.51
N ARG A 254 -28.16 14.16 -24.11
CA ARG A 254 -29.08 13.27 -23.39
C ARG A 254 -29.27 11.99 -24.19
N TYR A 255 -29.05 10.85 -23.56
CA TYR A 255 -29.27 9.54 -24.15
C TYR A 255 -30.53 8.93 -23.53
N ALA A 256 -31.65 9.12 -24.22
CA ALA A 256 -32.94 8.52 -23.90
C ALA A 256 -33.26 7.48 -24.99
N ASN A 257 -33.94 6.37 -24.61
CA ASN A 257 -34.49 5.39 -25.55
C ASN A 257 -35.81 5.88 -26.10
#